data_61d5e98b3606f4581e091ce078aa8fee
#
_entry.id   61d5e98b3606f4581e091ce078aa8fee
#
_cell.length_a   1.000
_cell.length_b   1.000
_cell.length_c   1.000
_cell.angle_alpha   90.00
_cell.angle_beta   90.00
_cell.angle_gamma   90.00
#
_symmetry.space_group_name_H-M   'P 1'
#
loop_
_entity.id
_entity.type
_entity.pdbx_description
1 polymer ?
#
loop_
_entity_poly.entity_id
_entity_poly.type
_entity_poly.pdbx_seq_one_letter_code
_entity_poly.pdbx_strand_id
1 'polypeptide(L)'
;MKDLPVDQRPREKLLAHGASALADAELLALLLRTGYRGHGVMALSAQVLGERGFAGLLQATPDELKRIKGLGPAKRAELLAVMEMARRAIAQPLRASPVFDAPAQVKDYLALHLQGRAQEVFSVLFLDGQHRLLRLEDLFFGTLTQTSVYPREVVKRALALNAGAVVLAHNHPSGLAEPSRADEYLTQTLVAALKLVDVRVLDHIVVGQGQVVSLAERGLM
;
A
#
# COMPACT_ATOMS: atom_id res chain seq x y z
N MET A 1 -28.09 -11.64 -9.01
CA MET A 1 -27.55 -12.87 -8.39
C MET A 1 -28.58 -13.99 -8.21
N LYS A 2 -29.85 -13.68 -7.98
CA LYS A 2 -30.89 -14.74 -7.87
C LYS A 2 -31.12 -15.51 -9.17
N ASP A 3 -30.75 -14.94 -10.29
CA ASP A 3 -30.94 -15.52 -11.65
C ASP A 3 -29.80 -16.45 -12.08
N LEU A 4 -28.71 -16.54 -11.28
CA LEU A 4 -27.63 -17.48 -11.51
C LEU A 4 -27.97 -18.88 -10.94
N PRO A 5 -27.54 -19.98 -11.58
CA PRO A 5 -27.53 -21.30 -10.99
C PRO A 5 -26.92 -21.26 -9.58
N VAL A 6 -27.39 -22.11 -8.68
CA VAL A 6 -26.98 -22.05 -7.25
C VAL A 6 -25.47 -22.16 -7.11
N ASP A 7 -24.85 -23.09 -7.85
CA ASP A 7 -23.40 -23.36 -7.86
C ASP A 7 -22.55 -22.20 -8.41
N GLN A 8 -23.15 -21.29 -9.19
CA GLN A 8 -22.47 -20.12 -9.77
C GLN A 8 -22.67 -18.85 -8.94
N ARG A 9 -23.43 -18.90 -7.84
CA ARG A 9 -23.60 -17.76 -6.96
C ARG A 9 -22.35 -17.57 -6.12
N PRO A 10 -21.81 -16.33 -6.01
CA PRO A 10 -20.54 -16.08 -5.31
C PRO A 10 -20.47 -16.65 -3.90
N ARG A 11 -21.56 -16.61 -3.13
CA ARG A 11 -21.59 -17.17 -1.76
C ARG A 11 -21.44 -18.68 -1.78
N GLU A 12 -22.22 -19.38 -2.58
CA GLU A 12 -22.23 -20.83 -2.68
C GLU A 12 -20.90 -21.32 -3.26
N LYS A 13 -20.38 -20.61 -4.26
CA LYS A 13 -19.07 -20.85 -4.87
C LYS A 13 -17.93 -20.68 -3.85
N LEU A 14 -17.98 -19.61 -3.02
CA LEU A 14 -17.03 -19.40 -1.94
C LEU A 14 -17.00 -20.55 -0.94
N LEU A 15 -18.20 -20.98 -0.49
CA LEU A 15 -18.33 -22.02 0.52
C LEU A 15 -17.95 -23.42 0.00
N ALA A 16 -18.20 -23.69 -1.29
CA ALA A 16 -17.89 -24.98 -1.91
C ALA A 16 -16.42 -25.09 -2.36
N HIS A 17 -15.82 -24.02 -2.85
CA HIS A 17 -14.54 -24.06 -3.56
C HIS A 17 -13.46 -23.11 -2.97
N GLY A 18 -13.79 -22.34 -1.93
CA GLY A 18 -12.87 -21.39 -1.32
C GLY A 18 -12.75 -20.07 -2.08
N ALA A 19 -12.05 -19.10 -1.47
CA ALA A 19 -11.95 -17.74 -1.99
C ALA A 19 -11.16 -17.64 -3.31
N SER A 20 -10.18 -18.50 -3.51
CA SER A 20 -9.34 -18.53 -4.72
C SER A 20 -10.12 -18.89 -6.00
N ALA A 21 -11.30 -19.50 -5.87
CA ALA A 21 -12.15 -19.82 -7.00
C ALA A 21 -12.97 -18.61 -7.50
N LEU A 22 -13.02 -17.52 -6.75
CA LEU A 22 -13.81 -16.33 -7.09
C LEU A 22 -12.98 -15.30 -7.86
N ALA A 23 -13.63 -14.68 -8.84
CA ALA A 23 -13.08 -13.48 -9.47
C ALA A 23 -13.18 -12.28 -8.50
N ASP A 24 -12.34 -11.25 -8.68
CA ASP A 24 -12.29 -10.04 -7.84
C ASP A 24 -13.67 -9.39 -7.68
N ALA A 25 -14.43 -9.29 -8.78
CA ALA A 25 -15.77 -8.74 -8.74
C ALA A 25 -16.77 -9.58 -7.93
N GLU A 26 -16.60 -10.90 -7.90
CA GLU A 26 -17.41 -11.80 -7.09
C GLU A 26 -17.10 -11.64 -5.60
N LEU A 27 -15.80 -11.55 -5.24
CA LEU A 27 -15.35 -11.28 -3.86
C LEU A 27 -15.91 -9.95 -3.37
N LEU A 28 -15.79 -8.90 -4.17
CA LEU A 28 -16.30 -7.59 -3.80
C LEU A 28 -17.83 -7.56 -3.72
N ALA A 29 -18.52 -8.31 -4.58
CA ALA A 29 -19.98 -8.42 -4.55
C ALA A 29 -20.51 -9.05 -3.25
N LEU A 30 -19.74 -9.96 -2.63
CA LEU A 30 -20.08 -10.54 -1.31
C LEU A 30 -20.05 -9.47 -0.21
N LEU A 31 -19.10 -8.55 -0.24
CA LEU A 31 -19.00 -7.44 0.70
C LEU A 31 -20.13 -6.43 0.45
N LEU A 32 -20.31 -5.98 -0.79
CA LEU A 32 -21.30 -4.95 -1.13
C LEU A 32 -22.76 -5.44 -1.01
N ARG A 33 -23.00 -6.75 -1.09
CA ARG A 33 -24.30 -7.44 -0.92
C ARG A 33 -25.39 -7.03 -1.89
N THR A 34 -25.52 -5.76 -2.19
CA THR A 34 -26.57 -5.20 -3.05
C THR A 34 -26.00 -4.23 -4.06
N GLY A 35 -26.61 -4.15 -5.23
CA GLY A 35 -26.35 -3.11 -6.20
C GLY A 35 -27.03 -1.78 -5.85
N TYR A 36 -27.36 -1.00 -6.85
CA TYR A 36 -28.17 0.20 -6.74
C TYR A 36 -29.22 0.23 -7.86
N ARG A 37 -30.14 1.19 -7.82
CA ARG A 37 -31.30 1.26 -8.73
C ARG A 37 -30.90 1.05 -10.19
N GLY A 38 -31.37 -0.04 -10.80
CA GLY A 38 -31.10 -0.43 -12.18
C GLY A 38 -29.77 -1.17 -12.43
N HIS A 39 -28.93 -1.34 -11.41
CA HIS A 39 -27.63 -1.98 -11.54
C HIS A 39 -27.43 -3.06 -10.47
N GLY A 40 -27.13 -4.28 -10.90
CA GLY A 40 -26.84 -5.39 -9.99
C GLY A 40 -25.53 -5.19 -9.22
N VAL A 41 -25.35 -5.99 -8.16
CA VAL A 41 -24.14 -5.91 -7.32
C VAL A 41 -22.88 -6.26 -8.11
N MET A 42 -22.92 -7.17 -9.06
CA MET A 42 -21.76 -7.51 -9.91
C MET A 42 -21.31 -6.32 -10.76
N ALA A 43 -22.27 -5.60 -11.35
CA ALA A 43 -21.96 -4.38 -12.11
C ALA A 43 -21.38 -3.28 -11.21
N LEU A 44 -21.92 -3.12 -10.00
CA LEU A 44 -21.36 -2.19 -9.01
C LEU A 44 -19.93 -2.61 -8.60
N SER A 45 -19.69 -3.89 -8.36
CA SER A 45 -18.36 -4.42 -8.00
C SER A 45 -17.34 -4.15 -9.11
N ALA A 46 -17.69 -4.45 -10.36
CA ALA A 46 -16.84 -4.16 -11.52
C ALA A 46 -16.55 -2.64 -11.65
N GLN A 47 -17.56 -1.78 -11.42
CA GLN A 47 -17.39 -0.33 -11.43
C GLN A 47 -16.45 0.15 -10.31
N VAL A 48 -16.54 -0.42 -9.12
CA VAL A 48 -15.68 -0.07 -7.97
C VAL A 48 -14.24 -0.49 -8.19
N LEU A 49 -14.02 -1.67 -8.76
CA LEU A 49 -12.68 -2.15 -9.10
C LEU A 49 -12.05 -1.33 -10.24
N GLY A 50 -12.86 -0.90 -11.21
CA GLY A 50 -12.37 -0.15 -12.37
C GLY A 50 -11.23 -0.87 -13.08
N GLU A 51 -10.32 -0.11 -13.69
CA GLU A 51 -9.15 -0.66 -14.39
C GLU A 51 -8.01 -1.09 -13.44
N ARG A 52 -7.99 -0.56 -12.22
CA ARG A 52 -6.91 -0.78 -11.25
C ARG A 52 -7.13 -1.98 -10.32
N GLY A 53 -8.29 -2.62 -10.37
CA GLY A 53 -8.64 -3.77 -9.53
C GLY A 53 -8.58 -3.48 -8.02
N PHE A 54 -8.23 -4.49 -7.22
CA PHE A 54 -8.08 -4.33 -5.77
C PHE A 54 -6.95 -3.38 -5.38
N ALA A 55 -5.86 -3.31 -6.14
CA ALA A 55 -4.78 -2.37 -5.86
C ALA A 55 -5.27 -0.92 -5.88
N GLY A 56 -6.07 -0.55 -6.89
CA GLY A 56 -6.70 0.76 -6.96
C GLY A 56 -7.70 1.01 -5.85
N LEU A 57 -8.48 0.00 -5.47
CA LEU A 57 -9.44 0.10 -4.38
C LEU A 57 -8.73 0.33 -3.03
N LEU A 58 -7.62 -0.37 -2.77
CA LEU A 58 -6.83 -0.21 -1.54
C LEU A 58 -6.21 1.18 -1.38
N GLN A 59 -6.02 1.89 -2.49
CA GLN A 59 -5.49 3.26 -2.52
C GLN A 59 -6.60 4.32 -2.61
N ALA A 60 -7.85 3.91 -2.82
CA ALA A 60 -8.95 4.84 -3.01
C ALA A 60 -9.20 5.70 -1.77
N THR A 61 -9.27 7.01 -1.98
CA THR A 61 -9.62 7.97 -0.94
C THR A 61 -11.13 7.95 -0.66
N PRO A 62 -11.56 8.39 0.53
CA PRO A 62 -12.98 8.54 0.83
C PRO A 62 -13.75 9.39 -0.20
N ASP A 63 -13.10 10.42 -0.77
CA ASP A 63 -13.71 11.30 -1.77
C ASP A 63 -13.83 10.63 -3.15
N GLU A 64 -12.86 9.82 -3.55
CA GLU A 64 -12.97 9.00 -4.76
C GLU A 64 -14.11 7.99 -4.64
N LEU A 65 -14.18 7.27 -3.52
CA LEU A 65 -15.27 6.33 -3.27
C LEU A 65 -16.65 7.03 -3.24
N LYS A 66 -16.71 8.29 -2.78
CA LYS A 66 -17.95 9.09 -2.77
C LYS A 66 -18.47 9.41 -4.16
N ARG A 67 -17.59 9.51 -5.16
CA ARG A 67 -17.96 9.79 -6.56
C ARG A 67 -18.57 8.58 -7.26
N ILE A 68 -18.37 7.36 -6.72
CA ILE A 68 -18.89 6.14 -7.32
C ILE A 68 -20.39 6.03 -7.03
N LYS A 69 -21.22 6.10 -8.09
CA LYS A 69 -22.66 5.95 -7.99
C LYS A 69 -23.02 4.57 -7.44
N GLY A 70 -23.87 4.51 -6.41
CA GLY A 70 -24.26 3.26 -5.75
C GLY A 70 -23.45 2.90 -4.51
N LEU A 71 -22.33 3.60 -4.25
CA LEU A 71 -21.60 3.52 -2.98
C LEU A 71 -22.13 4.54 -1.97
N GLY A 72 -23.22 4.19 -1.29
CA GLY A 72 -23.75 4.96 -0.16
C GLY A 72 -22.80 4.96 1.04
N PRO A 73 -23.07 5.78 2.10
CA PRO A 73 -22.20 5.89 3.27
C PRO A 73 -21.85 4.55 3.92
N ALA A 74 -22.84 3.65 4.07
CA ALA A 74 -22.63 2.33 4.68
C ALA A 74 -21.62 1.46 3.90
N LYS A 75 -21.79 1.35 2.58
CA LYS A 75 -20.86 0.57 1.73
C LYS A 75 -19.45 1.16 1.72
N ARG A 76 -19.34 2.50 1.71
CA ARG A 76 -18.03 3.17 1.81
C ARG A 76 -17.34 2.88 3.13
N ALA A 77 -18.08 2.98 4.25
CA ALA A 77 -17.53 2.66 5.57
C ALA A 77 -17.09 1.19 5.65
N GLU A 78 -17.87 0.26 5.10
CA GLU A 78 -17.53 -1.17 5.04
C GLU A 78 -16.24 -1.41 4.26
N LEU A 79 -16.09 -0.81 3.06
CA LEU A 79 -14.87 -0.93 2.26
C LEU A 79 -13.66 -0.33 2.98
N LEU A 80 -13.77 0.87 3.53
CA LEU A 80 -12.69 1.52 4.27
C LEU A 80 -12.26 0.68 5.49
N ALA A 81 -13.21 0.10 6.21
CA ALA A 81 -12.92 -0.77 7.36
C ALA A 81 -12.17 -2.05 6.94
N VAL A 82 -12.62 -2.72 5.86
CA VAL A 82 -11.95 -3.92 5.34
C VAL A 82 -10.53 -3.61 4.88
N MET A 83 -10.33 -2.50 4.17
CA MET A 83 -9.00 -2.08 3.73
C MET A 83 -8.08 -1.78 4.92
N GLU A 84 -8.58 -1.12 5.95
CA GLU A 84 -7.81 -0.85 7.16
C GLU A 84 -7.48 -2.13 7.94
N MET A 85 -8.41 -3.07 8.05
CA MET A 85 -8.13 -4.38 8.65
C MET A 85 -7.03 -5.13 7.90
N ALA A 86 -7.05 -5.13 6.58
CA ALA A 86 -5.99 -5.75 5.76
C ALA A 86 -4.63 -5.09 6.01
N ARG A 87 -4.56 -3.75 6.03
CA ARG A 87 -3.31 -3.02 6.36
C ARG A 87 -2.79 -3.39 7.76
N ARG A 88 -3.66 -3.43 8.76
CA ARG A 88 -3.27 -3.79 10.14
C ARG A 88 -2.78 -5.23 10.25
N ALA A 89 -3.45 -6.17 9.56
CA ALA A 89 -3.05 -7.57 9.55
C ALA A 89 -1.63 -7.76 8.98
N ILE A 90 -1.31 -7.07 7.88
CA ILE A 90 0.03 -7.12 7.26
C ILE A 90 1.08 -6.38 8.12
N ALA A 91 0.69 -5.28 8.79
CA ALA A 91 1.59 -4.54 9.67
C ALA A 91 1.90 -5.25 11.01
N GLN A 92 1.04 -6.16 11.45
CA GLN A 92 1.16 -6.79 12.77
C GLN A 92 2.47 -7.56 12.96
N PRO A 93 2.92 -8.43 12.02
CA PRO A 93 4.20 -9.11 12.16
C PRO A 93 5.39 -8.15 12.23
N LEU A 94 5.38 -7.07 11.45
CA LEU A 94 6.46 -6.07 11.42
C LEU A 94 6.58 -5.28 12.73
N ARG A 95 5.51 -5.23 13.55
CA ARG A 95 5.53 -4.64 14.90
C ARG A 95 5.98 -5.63 15.96
N ALA A 96 5.79 -6.92 15.72
CA ALA A 96 6.12 -7.96 16.68
C ALA A 96 7.57 -8.44 16.57
N SER A 97 8.15 -8.42 15.37
CA SER A 97 9.49 -8.94 15.05
C SER A 97 10.31 -7.92 14.27
N PRO A 98 11.65 -8.03 14.31
CA PRO A 98 12.54 -7.20 13.49
C PRO A 98 12.22 -7.33 12.00
N VAL A 99 12.29 -6.23 11.27
CA VAL A 99 11.99 -6.22 9.81
C VAL A 99 12.99 -7.06 9.00
N PHE A 100 14.20 -7.28 9.52
CA PHE A 100 15.20 -8.14 8.89
C PHE A 100 14.81 -9.62 8.84
N ASP A 101 13.98 -10.07 9.76
CA ASP A 101 13.53 -11.46 9.81
C ASP A 101 12.47 -11.74 8.73
N ALA A 102 11.92 -10.68 8.10
CA ALA A 102 10.85 -10.78 7.13
C ALA A 102 10.94 -9.73 6.00
N PRO A 103 12.01 -9.67 5.21
CA PRO A 103 12.18 -8.66 4.14
C PRO A 103 11.04 -8.67 3.13
N ALA A 104 10.51 -9.86 2.80
CA ALA A 104 9.37 -9.99 1.89
C ALA A 104 8.12 -9.29 2.44
N GLN A 105 7.84 -9.41 3.75
CA GLN A 105 6.69 -8.75 4.39
C GLN A 105 6.83 -7.22 4.38
N VAL A 106 8.05 -6.69 4.49
CA VAL A 106 8.30 -5.24 4.36
C VAL A 106 7.98 -4.78 2.95
N LYS A 107 8.42 -5.52 1.93
CA LYS A 107 8.10 -5.24 0.52
C LYS A 107 6.61 -5.29 0.26
N ASP A 108 5.92 -6.33 0.75
CA ASP A 108 4.46 -6.49 0.62
C ASP A 108 3.70 -5.35 1.31
N TYR A 109 4.14 -4.96 2.51
CA TYR A 109 3.54 -3.85 3.25
C TYR A 109 3.70 -2.52 2.53
N LEU A 110 4.90 -2.24 1.98
CA LEU A 110 5.17 -1.05 1.20
C LEU A 110 4.46 -1.05 -0.15
N ALA A 111 4.40 -2.21 -0.82
CA ALA A 111 3.63 -2.36 -2.05
C ALA A 111 2.15 -2.05 -1.80
N LEU A 112 1.55 -2.63 -0.76
CA LEU A 112 0.18 -2.34 -0.37
C LEU A 112 -0.06 -0.86 -0.07
N HIS A 113 0.94 -0.16 0.47
CA HIS A 113 0.84 1.25 0.84
C HIS A 113 1.03 2.20 -0.35
N LEU A 114 1.95 1.89 -1.26
CA LEU A 114 2.42 2.81 -2.32
C LEU A 114 1.94 2.48 -3.73
N GLN A 115 1.64 1.20 -4.02
CA GLN A 115 1.28 0.78 -5.38
C GLN A 115 -0.01 1.44 -5.86
N GLY A 116 -0.02 1.89 -7.13
CA GLY A 116 -1.21 2.47 -7.77
C GLY A 116 -1.48 3.94 -7.43
N ARG A 117 -0.61 4.61 -6.68
CA ARG A 117 -0.72 6.05 -6.46
C ARG A 117 -0.42 6.83 -7.73
N ALA A 118 -1.25 7.84 -8.02
CA ALA A 118 -1.16 8.65 -9.24
C ALA A 118 0.01 9.64 -9.21
N GLN A 119 0.51 9.98 -8.03
CA GLN A 119 1.66 10.86 -7.83
C GLN A 119 2.77 10.11 -7.08
N GLU A 120 3.99 10.56 -7.24
CA GLU A 120 5.12 10.05 -6.47
C GLU A 120 4.96 10.44 -4.99
N VAL A 121 5.11 9.47 -4.11
CA VAL A 121 5.03 9.65 -2.66
C VAL A 121 6.28 9.05 -2.05
N PHE A 122 6.98 9.85 -1.25
CA PHE A 122 8.11 9.38 -0.46
C PHE A 122 7.67 9.09 0.96
N SER A 123 7.79 7.84 1.36
CA SER A 123 7.38 7.31 2.65
C SER A 123 8.58 6.80 3.43
N VAL A 124 8.46 6.81 4.76
CA VAL A 124 9.51 6.30 5.65
C VAL A 124 8.88 5.34 6.67
N LEU A 125 9.43 4.12 6.75
CA LEU A 125 9.20 3.23 7.88
C LEU A 125 10.18 3.62 8.99
N PHE A 126 9.66 4.05 10.11
CA PHE A 126 10.43 4.31 11.33
C PHE A 126 10.43 3.06 12.20
N LEU A 127 11.61 2.67 12.67
CA LEU A 127 11.85 1.45 13.40
C LEU A 127 12.49 1.75 14.75
N ASP A 128 12.16 0.92 15.76
CA ASP A 128 12.83 1.00 17.07
C ASP A 128 14.25 0.46 17.05
N GLY A 129 14.94 0.48 18.21
CA GLY A 129 16.30 -0.05 18.34
C GLY A 129 16.44 -1.56 18.10
N GLN A 130 15.32 -2.29 18.06
CA GLN A 130 15.25 -3.71 17.70
C GLN A 130 14.75 -3.92 16.26
N HIS A 131 14.66 -2.84 15.47
CA HIS A 131 14.17 -2.82 14.07
C HIS A 131 12.72 -3.28 13.90
N ARG A 132 11.86 -3.07 14.90
CA ARG A 132 10.43 -3.32 14.80
C ARG A 132 9.72 -2.05 14.34
N LEU A 133 8.66 -2.21 13.58
CA LEU A 133 7.90 -1.08 13.03
C LEU A 133 7.23 -0.23 14.13
N LEU A 134 7.69 1.01 14.25
CA LEU A 134 7.03 2.05 15.03
C LEU A 134 5.90 2.69 14.23
N ARG A 135 6.23 3.16 13.00
CA ARG A 135 5.29 3.89 12.15
C ARG A 135 5.73 3.89 10.69
N LEU A 136 4.78 3.89 9.78
CA LEU A 136 4.94 4.25 8.37
C LEU A 136 4.28 5.61 8.15
N GLU A 137 5.00 6.55 7.54
CA GLU A 137 4.49 7.89 7.22
C GLU A 137 4.86 8.33 5.81
N ASP A 138 3.91 8.94 5.12
CA ASP A 138 4.14 9.66 3.87
C ASP A 138 4.66 11.05 4.23
N LEU A 139 5.92 11.34 3.92
CA LEU A 139 6.54 12.60 4.29
C LEU A 139 6.55 13.63 3.17
N PHE A 140 6.68 13.17 1.91
CA PHE A 140 6.74 14.09 0.78
C PHE A 140 5.85 13.59 -0.34
N PHE A 141 5.23 14.55 -1.01
CA PHE A 141 4.34 14.32 -2.15
C PHE A 141 4.90 15.08 -3.33
N GLY A 142 5.22 14.37 -4.39
CA GLY A 142 5.79 14.92 -5.60
C GLY A 142 4.74 15.23 -6.66
N THR A 143 5.25 15.62 -7.83
CA THR A 143 4.50 15.69 -9.07
C THR A 143 4.47 14.32 -9.74
N LEU A 144 4.13 14.26 -11.02
CA LEU A 144 4.18 13.02 -11.81
C LEU A 144 5.61 12.50 -12.05
N THR A 145 6.62 13.34 -11.87
CA THR A 145 8.01 13.05 -12.28
C THR A 145 9.08 13.35 -11.23
N GLN A 146 8.76 14.03 -10.13
CA GLN A 146 9.76 14.42 -9.15
C GLN A 146 9.16 14.73 -7.78
N THR A 147 9.83 14.25 -6.72
CA THR A 147 9.53 14.57 -5.32
C THR A 147 10.73 15.27 -4.70
N SER A 148 10.52 16.46 -4.13
CA SER A 148 11.56 17.12 -3.34
C SER A 148 11.57 16.57 -1.92
N VAL A 149 12.61 15.82 -1.58
CA VAL A 149 12.81 15.26 -0.24
C VAL A 149 13.83 16.09 0.52
N TYR A 150 13.46 16.56 1.69
CA TYR A 150 14.31 17.39 2.56
C TYR A 150 14.86 16.55 3.71
N PRO A 151 16.17 16.22 3.77
CA PRO A 151 16.77 15.39 4.80
C PRO A 151 16.47 15.87 6.21
N ARG A 152 16.44 17.19 6.44
CA ARG A 152 16.13 17.77 7.75
C ARG A 152 14.76 17.34 8.30
N GLU A 153 13.76 17.20 7.43
CA GLU A 153 12.41 16.81 7.87
C GLU A 153 12.35 15.31 8.20
N VAL A 154 13.08 14.48 7.46
CA VAL A 154 13.24 13.04 7.79
C VAL A 154 13.94 12.89 9.14
N VAL A 155 15.05 13.61 9.36
CA VAL A 155 15.79 13.60 10.64
C VAL A 155 14.89 14.06 11.80
N LYS A 156 14.21 15.21 11.67
CA LYS A 156 13.28 15.70 12.70
C LYS A 156 12.23 14.65 13.05
N ARG A 157 11.69 13.97 12.03
CA ARG A 157 10.65 13.00 12.27
C ARG A 157 11.18 11.73 12.92
N ALA A 158 12.35 11.26 12.52
CA ALA A 158 13.03 10.13 13.16
C ALA A 158 13.29 10.37 14.65
N LEU A 159 13.82 11.55 15.00
CA LEU A 159 14.05 11.94 16.39
C LEU A 159 12.73 12.07 17.18
N ALA A 160 11.69 12.66 16.60
CA ALA A 160 10.39 12.80 17.25
C ALA A 160 9.72 11.44 17.56
N LEU A 161 10.03 10.41 16.77
CA LEU A 161 9.53 9.03 16.97
C LEU A 161 10.50 8.17 17.78
N ASN A 162 11.65 8.70 18.18
CA ASN A 162 12.70 7.96 18.87
C ASN A 162 13.14 6.71 18.06
N ALA A 163 13.23 6.86 16.72
CA ALA A 163 13.58 5.79 15.82
C ALA A 163 15.08 5.49 15.87
N GLY A 164 15.47 4.21 15.95
CA GLY A 164 16.86 3.75 15.84
C GLY A 164 17.26 3.40 14.40
N ALA A 165 16.28 3.16 13.54
CA ALA A 165 16.51 2.90 12.11
C ALA A 165 15.31 3.30 11.26
N VAL A 166 15.52 3.36 9.93
CA VAL A 166 14.48 3.62 8.95
C VAL A 166 14.63 2.73 7.72
N VAL A 167 13.51 2.45 7.05
CA VAL A 167 13.48 2.01 5.65
C VAL A 167 12.82 3.12 4.84
N LEU A 168 13.50 3.58 3.82
CA LEU A 168 13.00 4.57 2.88
C LEU A 168 12.18 3.88 1.80
N ALA A 169 11.15 4.52 1.29
CA ALA A 169 10.37 3.98 0.17
C ALA A 169 9.74 5.09 -0.66
N HIS A 170 9.62 4.86 -1.97
CA HIS A 170 8.80 5.69 -2.83
C HIS A 170 8.20 4.85 -3.97
N ASN A 171 7.16 5.37 -4.58
CA ASN A 171 6.57 4.75 -5.77
C ASN A 171 6.93 5.53 -7.02
N HIS A 172 7.04 4.81 -8.12
CA HIS A 172 7.09 5.40 -9.47
C HIS A 172 5.72 5.33 -10.14
N PRO A 173 5.04 6.46 -10.39
CA PRO A 173 3.74 6.48 -11.09
C PRO A 173 3.80 5.90 -12.50
N SER A 174 4.98 5.87 -13.13
CA SER A 174 5.22 5.22 -14.43
C SER A 174 4.99 3.71 -14.39
N GLY A 175 5.01 3.09 -13.20
CA GLY A 175 4.91 1.66 -12.99
C GLY A 175 6.24 0.89 -13.03
N LEU A 176 7.33 1.51 -13.46
CA LEU A 176 8.66 0.89 -13.47
C LEU A 176 9.35 1.09 -12.13
N ALA A 177 9.75 0.01 -11.45
CA ALA A 177 10.43 0.06 -10.16
C ALA A 177 11.96 0.25 -10.27
N GLU A 178 12.49 0.62 -11.45
CA GLU A 178 13.93 0.81 -11.63
C GLU A 178 14.40 2.10 -10.96
N PRO A 179 15.33 2.03 -9.98
CA PRO A 179 15.87 3.21 -9.33
C PRO A 179 16.60 4.13 -10.30
N SER A 180 16.37 5.42 -10.19
CA SER A 180 17.11 6.43 -10.93
C SER A 180 18.42 6.82 -10.22
N ARG A 181 19.33 7.48 -10.93
CA ARG A 181 20.53 8.07 -10.29
C ARG A 181 20.19 9.12 -9.24
N ALA A 182 19.05 9.79 -9.38
CA ALA A 182 18.58 10.74 -8.39
C ALA A 182 18.15 10.04 -7.10
N ASP A 183 17.54 8.86 -7.20
CA ASP A 183 17.16 8.04 -6.05
C ASP A 183 18.39 7.52 -5.29
N GLU A 184 19.42 7.08 -6.02
CA GLU A 184 20.69 6.67 -5.42
C GLU A 184 21.36 7.84 -4.68
N TYR A 185 21.45 9.02 -5.31
CA TYR A 185 22.02 10.21 -4.69
C TYR A 185 21.24 10.67 -3.47
N LEU A 186 19.91 10.67 -3.54
CA LEU A 186 19.03 10.98 -2.43
C LEU A 186 19.25 10.00 -1.26
N THR A 187 19.36 8.72 -1.58
CA THR A 187 19.61 7.66 -0.59
C THR A 187 20.91 7.92 0.16
N GLN A 188 22.00 8.16 -0.56
CA GLN A 188 23.32 8.47 0.05
C GLN A 188 23.25 9.73 0.93
N THR A 189 22.53 10.76 0.47
CA THR A 189 22.34 12.00 1.23
C THR A 189 21.59 11.74 2.53
N LEU A 190 20.52 10.94 2.51
CA LEU A 190 19.74 10.58 3.69
C LEU A 190 20.53 9.67 4.63
N VAL A 191 21.29 8.70 4.11
CA VAL A 191 22.20 7.86 4.91
C VAL A 191 23.20 8.72 5.66
N ALA A 192 23.85 9.67 4.99
CA ALA A 192 24.80 10.58 5.62
C ALA A 192 24.15 11.45 6.70
N ALA A 193 22.96 12.02 6.42
CA ALA A 193 22.27 12.91 7.36
C ALA A 193 21.77 12.17 8.62
N LEU A 194 21.16 10.98 8.44
CA LEU A 194 20.62 10.19 9.55
C LEU A 194 21.72 9.57 10.42
N LYS A 195 22.87 9.22 9.82
CA LYS A 195 24.05 8.72 10.56
C LYS A 195 24.56 9.73 11.60
N LEU A 196 24.41 11.04 11.33
CA LEU A 196 24.85 12.09 12.28
C LEU A 196 24.03 12.12 13.58
N VAL A 197 22.88 11.48 13.59
CA VAL A 197 21.97 11.40 14.73
C VAL A 197 21.70 9.96 15.17
N ASP A 198 22.64 9.06 14.86
CA ASP A 198 22.62 7.64 15.23
C ASP A 198 21.38 6.85 14.72
N VAL A 199 20.77 7.29 13.61
CA VAL A 199 19.67 6.60 12.96
C VAL A 199 20.18 5.89 11.70
N ARG A 200 19.96 4.58 11.60
CA ARG A 200 20.44 3.78 10.45
C ARG A 200 19.40 3.74 9.35
N VAL A 201 19.83 3.91 8.10
CA VAL A 201 19.03 3.55 6.92
C VAL A 201 19.32 2.10 6.58
N LEU A 202 18.28 1.25 6.63
CA LEU A 202 18.44 -0.20 6.41
C LEU A 202 18.24 -0.58 4.95
N ASP A 203 17.32 0.14 4.26
CA ASP A 203 17.03 -0.08 2.84
C ASP A 203 16.36 1.16 2.24
N HIS A 204 16.35 1.21 0.92
CA HIS A 204 15.49 2.09 0.14
C HIS A 204 14.75 1.25 -0.91
N ILE A 205 13.42 1.28 -0.84
CA ILE A 205 12.55 0.43 -1.64
C ILE A 205 11.78 1.26 -2.66
N VAL A 206 11.90 0.89 -3.92
CA VAL A 206 11.14 1.51 -5.03
C VAL A 206 9.99 0.60 -5.41
N VAL A 207 8.77 1.15 -5.43
CA VAL A 207 7.54 0.43 -5.73
C VAL A 207 7.02 0.85 -7.10
N GLY A 208 6.92 -0.10 -8.02
CA GLY A 208 6.28 0.02 -9.32
C GLY A 208 4.97 -0.76 -9.41
N GLN A 209 4.48 -0.95 -10.62
CA GLN A 209 3.28 -1.74 -10.87
C GLN A 209 3.63 -3.23 -10.87
N GLY A 210 3.28 -3.93 -9.78
CA GLY A 210 3.57 -5.36 -9.63
C GLY A 210 5.04 -5.70 -9.41
N GLN A 211 5.90 -4.69 -9.18
CA GLN A 211 7.34 -4.85 -8.94
C GLN A 211 7.78 -4.02 -7.74
N VAL A 212 8.69 -4.58 -6.96
CA VAL A 212 9.30 -3.91 -5.80
C VAL A 212 10.80 -4.17 -5.84
N VAL A 213 11.59 -3.10 -5.80
CA VAL A 213 13.05 -3.16 -5.87
C VAL A 213 13.65 -2.60 -4.60
N SER A 214 14.62 -3.32 -4.03
CA SER A 214 15.44 -2.92 -2.90
C SER A 214 16.81 -2.44 -3.40
N LEU A 215 17.22 -1.24 -3.01
CA LEU A 215 18.54 -0.71 -3.32
C LEU A 215 19.63 -1.44 -2.54
N ALA A 216 19.35 -1.84 -1.30
CA ALA A 216 20.30 -2.62 -0.48
C ALA A 216 20.61 -3.98 -1.13
N GLU A 217 19.60 -4.72 -1.60
CA GLU A 217 19.80 -6.00 -2.30
C GLU A 217 20.58 -5.85 -3.61
N ARG A 218 20.48 -4.66 -4.25
CA ARG A 218 21.23 -4.34 -5.48
C ARG A 218 22.64 -3.78 -5.22
N GLY A 219 23.01 -3.53 -3.94
CA GLY A 219 24.29 -2.92 -3.58
C GLY A 219 24.41 -1.45 -4.01
N LEU A 220 23.29 -0.71 -4.06
CA LEU A 220 23.20 0.70 -4.50
C LEU A 220 23.08 1.69 -3.32
N MET A 221 23.38 1.26 -2.08
CA MET A 221 23.34 2.09 -0.89
C MET A 221 24.73 2.48 -0.40
#